data_b32bcd974eead9e2bec66a7026a878f6
#
_entry.id   b32bcd974eead9e2bec66a7026a878f6
#
_cell.length_a   1.000
_cell.length_b   1.000
_cell.length_c   1.000
_cell.angle_alpha   90.00
_cell.angle_beta   90.00
_cell.angle_gamma   90.00
#
_symmetry.space_group_name_H-M   'P 1'
#
loop_
_entity.id
_entity.type
_entity.pdbx_description
1 polymer ?
#
loop_
_entity_poly.entity_id
_entity_poly.type
_entity_poly.pdbx_seq_one_letter_code
_entity_poly.pdbx_strand_id
1 'polypeptide(L)'
;MTGASVADHTGRPIRVGLDVGGTKIDAVAVDPSGEIVGRLRRVTGWGDDAVVESIVAAVSALADEVGLPSSDIGSVGIGIPGLVDADAGRVDHAVNLGVESLELADRAEQALGIPFRVENDVKAAALGAAALSGVTGSMAYLNLGTGVAAGIVIDGRIWRGSRGTAGEVGHLSVDPNGRLCGCGQHGCVETFCGGGALAKAWGRPGALPIRDIFDAADAGDPLALALCTDLFHGAAAAVRVLVLSADVETVVIGGGLTALGDRLDGGIRAALHAGAEASPFMRSLRLDERIELLPAGSPAAAFGAALVGASITEKEIVPHG
;
A
#
# COMPACT_ATOMS: atom_id res chain seq x y z
N MET A 1 41.75 -11.80 11.12
CA MET A 1 41.17 -12.69 10.11
C MET A 1 40.16 -13.57 10.84
N THR A 2 38.93 -13.19 10.84
CA THR A 2 37.80 -14.03 11.29
C THR A 2 36.76 -13.93 10.19
N GLY A 3 36.71 -14.99 9.36
CA GLY A 3 35.73 -15.14 8.32
C GLY A 3 34.34 -15.26 8.95
N ALA A 4 33.44 -14.36 8.58
CA ALA A 4 32.03 -14.54 8.83
C ALA A 4 31.56 -15.75 8.02
N SER A 5 31.11 -16.79 8.72
CA SER A 5 30.45 -17.95 8.14
C SER A 5 29.21 -17.47 7.38
N VAL A 6 29.20 -17.64 6.07
CA VAL A 6 27.98 -17.57 5.28
C VAL A 6 27.09 -18.70 5.77
N ALA A 7 26.00 -18.40 6.43
CA ALA A 7 25.03 -19.37 6.90
C ALA A 7 24.49 -20.14 5.70
N ASP A 8 24.49 -21.47 5.83
CA ASP A 8 23.91 -22.44 4.90
C ASP A 8 22.40 -22.15 4.76
N HIS A 9 22.04 -21.42 3.71
CA HIS A 9 20.64 -21.11 3.39
C HIS A 9 20.02 -22.35 2.75
N THR A 10 19.35 -23.14 3.58
CA THR A 10 18.59 -24.32 3.16
C THR A 10 17.61 -24.01 2.03
N GLY A 11 18.03 -24.22 0.80
CA GLY A 11 17.26 -24.61 -0.39
C GLY A 11 16.00 -23.83 -0.81
N ARG A 12 15.61 -22.74 -0.15
CA ARG A 12 14.52 -21.88 -0.59
C ARG A 12 15.10 -20.61 -1.22
N PRO A 13 14.62 -20.23 -2.42
CA PRO A 13 15.17 -19.08 -3.12
C PRO A 13 14.76 -17.76 -2.45
N ILE A 14 15.60 -16.71 -2.65
CA ILE A 14 15.29 -15.32 -2.28
C ILE A 14 14.07 -14.84 -3.06
N ARG A 15 13.23 -14.05 -2.42
CA ARG A 15 12.08 -13.39 -3.02
C ARG A 15 12.35 -11.90 -3.14
N VAL A 16 12.09 -11.32 -4.29
CA VAL A 16 12.21 -9.89 -4.51
C VAL A 16 10.81 -9.28 -4.55
N GLY A 17 10.62 -8.17 -3.86
CA GLY A 17 9.38 -7.40 -3.89
C GLY A 17 9.63 -5.97 -4.33
N LEU A 18 8.81 -5.47 -5.23
CA LEU A 18 8.89 -4.14 -5.80
C LEU A 18 7.60 -3.37 -5.54
N ASP A 19 7.71 -2.21 -4.91
CA ASP A 19 6.64 -1.20 -4.85
C ASP A 19 6.92 -0.16 -5.94
N VAL A 20 6.16 -0.23 -7.03
CA VAL A 20 6.33 0.58 -8.23
C VAL A 20 5.40 1.77 -8.20
N GLY A 21 5.88 2.92 -7.75
CA GLY A 21 5.15 4.18 -7.81
C GLY A 21 5.45 5.00 -9.06
N GLY A 22 4.69 6.06 -9.29
CA GLY A 22 4.85 6.92 -10.48
C GLY A 22 6.19 7.63 -10.61
N THR A 23 7.00 7.72 -9.55
CA THR A 23 8.29 8.42 -9.55
C THR A 23 9.45 7.57 -9.07
N LYS A 24 9.17 6.54 -8.30
CA LYS A 24 10.18 5.68 -7.67
C LYS A 24 9.70 4.25 -7.54
N ILE A 25 10.67 3.34 -7.54
CA ILE A 25 10.52 1.93 -7.17
C ILE A 25 11.24 1.73 -5.83
N ASP A 26 10.53 1.25 -4.84
CA ASP A 26 11.11 0.73 -3.61
C ASP A 26 11.20 -0.80 -3.71
N ALA A 27 12.41 -1.36 -3.60
CA ALA A 27 12.67 -2.78 -3.76
C ALA A 27 13.22 -3.40 -2.48
N VAL A 28 12.83 -4.64 -2.19
CA VAL A 28 13.39 -5.43 -1.09
C VAL A 28 13.73 -6.85 -1.55
N ALA A 29 14.82 -7.40 -1.02
CA ALA A 29 15.14 -8.82 -1.08
C ALA A 29 14.77 -9.46 0.26
N VAL A 30 14.00 -10.54 0.22
CA VAL A 30 13.50 -11.25 1.40
C VAL A 30 14.01 -12.68 1.37
N ASP A 31 14.64 -13.08 2.44
CA ASP A 31 15.19 -14.43 2.58
C ASP A 31 14.10 -15.46 2.92
N PRO A 32 14.43 -16.76 2.94
CA PRO A 32 13.49 -17.82 3.28
C PRO A 32 12.91 -17.74 4.70
N SER A 33 13.59 -17.06 5.63
CA SER A 33 13.08 -16.84 6.99
C SER A 33 12.06 -15.71 7.08
N GLY A 34 11.94 -14.90 6.02
CA GLY A 34 11.10 -13.69 5.96
C GLY A 34 11.84 -12.42 6.36
N GLU A 35 13.15 -12.46 6.55
CA GLU A 35 13.95 -11.27 6.84
C GLU A 35 14.28 -10.50 5.57
N ILE A 36 14.27 -9.16 5.66
CA ILE A 36 14.69 -8.28 4.57
C ILE A 36 16.23 -8.18 4.60
N VAL A 37 16.87 -8.80 3.62
CA VAL A 37 18.33 -8.85 3.49
C VAL A 37 18.92 -7.78 2.58
N GLY A 38 18.08 -7.07 1.82
CA GLY A 38 18.49 -5.96 0.97
C GLY A 38 17.35 -4.99 0.69
N ARG A 39 17.71 -3.72 0.45
CA ARG A 39 16.75 -2.66 0.08
C ARG A 39 17.38 -1.73 -0.93
N LEU A 40 16.61 -1.36 -1.95
CA LEU A 40 17.05 -0.45 -2.99
C LEU A 40 15.92 0.53 -3.34
N ARG A 41 16.27 1.75 -3.68
CA ARG A 41 15.33 2.73 -4.25
C ARG A 41 15.87 3.25 -5.58
N ARG A 42 15.02 3.24 -6.60
CA ARG A 42 15.34 3.76 -7.94
C ARG A 42 14.23 4.64 -8.49
N VAL A 43 14.55 5.40 -9.53
CA VAL A 43 13.56 6.18 -10.27
C VAL A 43 12.76 5.25 -11.17
N THR A 44 11.44 5.48 -11.26
CA THR A 44 10.55 4.79 -12.21
C THR A 44 10.58 5.51 -13.56
N GLY A 45 10.58 4.75 -14.66
CA GLY A 45 10.37 5.28 -16.01
C GLY A 45 8.91 5.64 -16.28
N TRP A 46 8.68 6.29 -17.42
CA TRP A 46 7.34 6.68 -17.88
C TRP A 46 7.00 6.00 -19.20
N GLY A 47 5.84 5.35 -19.26
CA GLY A 47 5.38 4.54 -20.38
C GLY A 47 5.84 3.08 -20.30
N ASP A 48 5.21 2.22 -21.10
CA ASP A 48 5.29 0.76 -20.98
C ASP A 48 6.73 0.24 -20.96
N ASP A 49 7.54 0.63 -21.95
CA ASP A 49 8.92 0.14 -22.08
C ASP A 49 9.79 0.61 -20.91
N ALA A 50 9.72 1.90 -20.57
CA ALA A 50 10.54 2.47 -19.52
C ALA A 50 10.16 1.94 -18.12
N VAL A 51 8.88 1.60 -17.88
CA VAL A 51 8.44 0.96 -16.64
C VAL A 51 9.05 -0.45 -16.53
N VAL A 52 8.97 -1.27 -17.59
CA VAL A 52 9.57 -2.61 -17.61
C VAL A 52 11.08 -2.54 -17.41
N GLU A 53 11.77 -1.66 -18.15
CA GLU A 53 13.23 -1.46 -18.02
C GLU A 53 13.62 -1.06 -16.59
N SER A 54 12.85 -0.17 -15.95
CA SER A 54 13.10 0.27 -14.58
C SER A 54 12.95 -0.87 -13.58
N ILE A 55 11.95 -1.73 -13.75
CA ILE A 55 11.70 -2.91 -12.93
C ILE A 55 12.84 -3.91 -13.07
N VAL A 56 13.21 -4.27 -14.30
CA VAL A 56 14.32 -5.18 -14.61
C VAL A 56 15.63 -4.65 -14.00
N ALA A 57 15.91 -3.37 -14.19
CA ALA A 57 17.08 -2.72 -13.61
C ALA A 57 17.07 -2.68 -12.08
N ALA A 58 15.90 -2.54 -11.46
CA ALA A 58 15.77 -2.58 -10.00
C ALA A 58 16.08 -3.96 -9.43
N VAL A 59 15.55 -5.03 -10.05
CA VAL A 59 15.83 -6.42 -9.66
C VAL A 59 17.31 -6.74 -9.78
N SER A 60 17.93 -6.42 -10.94
CA SER A 60 19.34 -6.68 -11.19
C SER A 60 20.25 -5.92 -10.21
N ALA A 61 19.98 -4.63 -9.99
CA ALA A 61 20.79 -3.82 -9.08
C ALA A 61 20.63 -4.26 -7.61
N LEU A 62 19.45 -4.71 -7.21
CA LEU A 62 19.24 -5.25 -5.85
C LEU A 62 20.00 -6.57 -5.66
N ALA A 63 20.00 -7.44 -6.67
CA ALA A 63 20.78 -8.69 -6.66
C ALA A 63 22.29 -8.40 -6.51
N ASP A 64 22.80 -7.43 -7.28
CA ASP A 64 24.20 -7.00 -7.19
C ASP A 64 24.55 -6.44 -5.81
N GLU A 65 23.68 -5.61 -5.22
CA GLU A 65 23.88 -4.98 -3.90
C GLU A 65 23.98 -6.00 -2.77
N VAL A 66 23.16 -7.07 -2.84
CA VAL A 66 23.19 -8.15 -1.83
C VAL A 66 24.16 -9.28 -2.19
N GLY A 67 24.86 -9.18 -3.31
CA GLY A 67 25.83 -10.19 -3.76
C GLY A 67 25.20 -11.52 -4.15
N LEU A 68 23.96 -11.50 -4.64
CA LEU A 68 23.22 -12.70 -5.06
C LEU A 68 23.27 -12.88 -6.57
N PRO A 69 23.62 -14.07 -7.07
CA PRO A 69 23.42 -14.40 -8.47
C PRO A 69 21.91 -14.41 -8.78
N SER A 70 21.54 -13.97 -9.98
CA SER A 70 20.11 -13.96 -10.39
C SER A 70 19.45 -15.33 -10.33
N SER A 71 20.22 -16.42 -10.41
CA SER A 71 19.76 -17.80 -10.25
C SER A 71 19.21 -18.12 -8.86
N ASP A 72 19.55 -17.33 -7.86
CA ASP A 72 19.13 -17.54 -6.47
C ASP A 72 17.85 -16.76 -6.14
N ILE A 73 17.37 -15.94 -7.08
CA ILE A 73 16.06 -15.30 -6.99
C ILE A 73 14.99 -16.28 -7.48
N GLY A 74 14.14 -16.73 -6.59
CA GLY A 74 13.08 -17.69 -6.93
C GLY A 74 11.84 -17.07 -7.50
N SER A 75 11.54 -15.83 -7.12
CA SER A 75 10.37 -15.10 -7.61
C SER A 75 10.47 -13.59 -7.40
N VAL A 76 9.76 -12.84 -8.23
CA VAL A 76 9.60 -11.40 -8.09
C VAL A 76 8.10 -11.08 -7.99
N GLY A 77 7.73 -10.31 -6.98
CA GLY A 77 6.39 -9.74 -6.86
C GLY A 77 6.44 -8.24 -7.07
N ILE A 78 5.41 -7.71 -7.73
CA ILE A 78 5.27 -6.30 -8.06
C ILE A 78 3.97 -5.77 -7.48
N GLY A 79 4.04 -4.72 -6.65
CA GLY A 79 2.92 -3.86 -6.30
C GLY A 79 2.94 -2.63 -7.22
N ILE A 80 1.85 -2.37 -7.95
CA ILE A 80 1.78 -1.29 -8.94
C ILE A 80 0.40 -0.63 -8.92
N PRO A 81 0.30 0.72 -9.07
CA PRO A 81 -0.98 1.39 -9.18
C PRO A 81 -1.71 1.04 -10.49
N GLY A 82 -3.02 1.17 -10.49
CA GLY A 82 -3.88 0.88 -11.63
C GLY A 82 -4.81 -0.31 -11.39
N LEU A 83 -5.49 -0.72 -12.46
CA LEU A 83 -6.32 -1.93 -12.45
C LEU A 83 -5.43 -3.12 -12.76
N VAL A 84 -5.28 -4.03 -11.81
CA VAL A 84 -4.40 -5.21 -11.96
C VAL A 84 -5.25 -6.47 -12.14
N ASP A 85 -5.01 -7.15 -13.24
CA ASP A 85 -5.40 -8.54 -13.44
C ASP A 85 -4.26 -9.44 -12.94
N ALA A 86 -4.35 -9.84 -11.67
CA ALA A 86 -3.29 -10.59 -11.01
C ALA A 86 -3.10 -12.03 -11.58
N ASP A 87 -4.13 -12.59 -12.19
CA ASP A 87 -4.06 -13.91 -12.81
C ASP A 87 -3.37 -13.86 -14.18
N ALA A 88 -3.62 -12.78 -14.96
CA ALA A 88 -2.96 -12.53 -16.22
C ALA A 88 -1.60 -11.82 -16.08
N GLY A 89 -1.28 -11.25 -14.92
CA GLY A 89 -0.07 -10.44 -14.74
C GLY A 89 -0.07 -9.11 -15.51
N ARG A 90 -1.28 -8.59 -15.81
CA ARG A 90 -1.51 -7.38 -16.62
C ARG A 90 -1.93 -6.20 -15.75
N VAL A 91 -1.50 -5.02 -16.17
CA VAL A 91 -1.85 -3.74 -15.55
C VAL A 91 -2.55 -2.86 -16.58
N ASP A 92 -3.73 -2.36 -16.22
CA ASP A 92 -4.51 -1.43 -17.03
C ASP A 92 -4.66 -0.09 -16.29
N HIS A 93 -4.66 1.01 -17.05
CA HIS A 93 -4.92 2.36 -16.56
C HIS A 93 -4.02 2.84 -15.40
N ALA A 94 -2.72 2.52 -15.43
CA ALA A 94 -1.76 3.09 -14.50
C ALA A 94 -1.34 4.51 -14.96
N VAL A 95 -2.25 5.47 -14.79
CA VAL A 95 -2.13 6.85 -15.29
C VAL A 95 -0.84 7.52 -14.80
N ASN A 96 -0.44 7.28 -13.55
CA ASN A 96 0.77 7.85 -12.94
C ASN A 96 2.08 7.28 -13.51
N LEU A 97 1.99 6.27 -14.38
CA LEU A 97 3.11 5.62 -15.05
C LEU A 97 3.04 5.79 -16.57
N GLY A 98 1.99 6.41 -17.10
CA GLY A 98 1.77 6.53 -18.54
C GLY A 98 1.45 5.19 -19.20
N VAL A 99 0.88 4.24 -18.48
CA VAL A 99 0.52 2.89 -18.94
C VAL A 99 -0.98 2.84 -19.16
N GLU A 100 -1.40 2.47 -20.35
CA GLU A 100 -2.81 2.22 -20.67
C GLU A 100 -3.16 0.72 -20.50
N SER A 101 -2.36 -0.19 -21.04
CA SER A 101 -2.48 -1.63 -20.85
C SER A 101 -1.12 -2.30 -21.08
N LEU A 102 -0.62 -3.07 -20.12
CA LEU A 102 0.71 -3.66 -20.15
C LEU A 102 0.69 -5.09 -19.60
N GLU A 103 1.12 -6.06 -20.42
CA GLU A 103 1.40 -7.44 -20.00
C GLU A 103 2.72 -7.47 -19.23
N LEU A 104 2.68 -6.97 -17.99
CA LEU A 104 3.88 -6.63 -17.21
C LEU A 104 4.64 -7.88 -16.78
N ALA A 105 3.95 -8.90 -16.27
CA ALA A 105 4.60 -10.12 -15.81
C ALA A 105 5.36 -10.80 -16.96
N ASP A 106 4.70 -11.05 -18.07
CA ASP A 106 5.28 -11.73 -19.23
C ASP A 106 6.52 -10.99 -19.77
N ARG A 107 6.45 -9.66 -19.88
CA ARG A 107 7.56 -8.87 -20.37
C ARG A 107 8.76 -8.87 -19.42
N ALA A 108 8.52 -8.81 -18.12
CA ALA A 108 9.57 -8.86 -17.12
C ALA A 108 10.20 -10.27 -17.02
N GLU A 109 9.37 -11.33 -17.11
CA GLU A 109 9.84 -12.73 -17.16
C GLU A 109 10.71 -12.99 -18.38
N GLN A 110 10.32 -12.51 -19.56
CA GLN A 110 11.11 -12.64 -20.78
C GLN A 110 12.48 -11.98 -20.67
N ALA A 111 12.58 -10.87 -19.92
CA ALA A 111 13.83 -10.13 -19.76
C ALA A 111 14.80 -10.77 -18.77
N LEU A 112 14.31 -11.42 -17.69
CA LEU A 112 15.14 -11.92 -16.60
C LEU A 112 15.14 -13.45 -16.46
N GLY A 113 14.16 -14.16 -17.03
CA GLY A 113 14.00 -15.61 -16.85
C GLY A 113 13.57 -16.01 -15.44
N ILE A 114 13.02 -15.08 -14.66
CA ILE A 114 12.56 -15.28 -13.28
C ILE A 114 11.03 -15.13 -13.28
N PRO A 115 10.25 -15.95 -12.54
CA PRO A 115 8.81 -15.81 -12.44
C PRO A 115 8.39 -14.48 -11.79
N PHE A 116 7.43 -13.79 -12.40
CA PHE A 116 6.86 -12.53 -11.89
C PHE A 116 5.38 -12.67 -11.52
N ARG A 117 4.98 -11.95 -10.48
CA ARG A 117 3.57 -11.76 -10.10
C ARG A 117 3.30 -10.29 -9.90
N VAL A 118 2.12 -9.86 -10.34
CA VAL A 118 1.69 -8.47 -10.23
C VAL A 118 0.46 -8.38 -9.36
N GLU A 119 0.41 -7.37 -8.50
CA GLU A 119 -0.72 -7.05 -7.65
C GLU A 119 -0.89 -5.52 -7.59
N ASN A 120 -2.07 -5.06 -7.27
CA ASN A 120 -2.25 -3.64 -6.94
C ASN A 120 -1.40 -3.26 -5.72
N ASP A 121 -0.79 -2.07 -5.76
CA ASP A 121 0.14 -1.56 -4.74
C ASP A 121 -0.44 -1.55 -3.32
N VAL A 122 -1.69 -1.08 -3.16
CA VAL A 122 -2.36 -1.04 -1.85
C VAL A 122 -2.71 -2.44 -1.35
N LYS A 123 -3.08 -3.36 -2.25
CA LYS A 123 -3.35 -4.75 -1.89
C LYS A 123 -2.07 -5.51 -1.51
N ALA A 124 -0.98 -5.27 -2.22
CA ALA A 124 0.34 -5.78 -1.85
C ALA A 124 0.75 -5.22 -0.47
N ALA A 125 0.60 -3.90 -0.27
CA ALA A 125 0.89 -3.27 1.02
C ALA A 125 0.05 -3.86 2.17
N ALA A 126 -1.22 -4.22 1.91
CA ALA A 126 -2.06 -4.87 2.91
C ALA A 126 -1.50 -6.23 3.35
N LEU A 127 -1.05 -7.04 2.40
CA LEU A 127 -0.43 -8.33 2.71
C LEU A 127 0.85 -8.16 3.53
N GLY A 128 1.69 -7.19 3.16
CA GLY A 128 2.91 -6.87 3.89
C GLY A 128 2.63 -6.30 5.29
N ALA A 129 1.62 -5.44 5.43
CA ALA A 129 1.21 -4.90 6.71
C ALA A 129 0.72 -6.00 7.65
N ALA A 130 -0.12 -6.93 7.16
CA ALA A 130 -0.59 -8.07 7.94
C ALA A 130 0.58 -8.92 8.47
N ALA A 131 1.55 -9.22 7.61
CA ALA A 131 2.71 -10.01 7.99
C ALA A 131 3.62 -9.29 8.99
N LEU A 132 3.86 -7.98 8.82
CA LEU A 132 4.69 -7.18 9.72
C LEU A 132 4.03 -6.91 11.08
N SER A 133 2.70 -6.77 11.12
CA SER A 133 1.95 -6.58 12.37
C SER A 133 1.61 -7.90 13.07
N GLY A 134 1.87 -9.06 12.44
CA GLY A 134 1.56 -10.37 13.01
C GLY A 134 0.06 -10.67 13.13
N VAL A 135 -0.79 -9.95 12.38
CA VAL A 135 -2.23 -10.16 12.38
C VAL A 135 -2.57 -11.46 11.63
N THR A 136 -3.27 -12.36 12.28
CA THR A 136 -3.61 -13.70 11.73
C THR A 136 -5.07 -13.82 11.28
N GLY A 137 -5.94 -12.92 11.70
CA GLY A 137 -7.37 -12.90 11.36
C GLY A 137 -7.69 -12.03 10.14
N SER A 138 -8.72 -11.20 10.27
CA SER A 138 -9.14 -10.24 9.24
C SER A 138 -8.59 -8.86 9.53
N MET A 139 -7.95 -8.24 8.55
CA MET A 139 -7.51 -6.86 8.64
C MET A 139 -7.75 -6.08 7.35
N ALA A 140 -7.87 -4.76 7.48
CA ALA A 140 -7.78 -3.85 6.36
C ALA A 140 -6.54 -2.97 6.52
N TYR A 141 -5.82 -2.77 5.43
CA TYR A 141 -4.80 -1.74 5.31
C TYR A 141 -5.45 -0.51 4.66
N LEU A 142 -5.48 0.60 5.37
CA LEU A 142 -5.97 1.87 4.84
C LEU A 142 -4.77 2.73 4.43
N ASN A 143 -4.60 2.92 3.13
CA ASN A 143 -3.55 3.79 2.59
C ASN A 143 -3.99 5.24 2.62
N LEU A 144 -3.34 6.07 3.44
CA LEU A 144 -3.45 7.53 3.45
C LEU A 144 -2.20 8.11 2.79
N GLY A 145 -2.23 8.20 1.47
CA GLY A 145 -1.16 8.73 0.62
C GLY A 145 -1.61 9.96 -0.16
N THR A 146 -1.16 10.09 -1.41
CA THR A 146 -1.67 11.10 -2.36
C THR A 146 -3.16 10.90 -2.58
N GLY A 147 -3.59 9.65 -2.81
CA GLY A 147 -4.97 9.21 -2.81
C GLY A 147 -5.30 8.37 -1.57
N VAL A 148 -6.51 7.79 -1.57
CA VAL A 148 -7.03 6.92 -0.49
C VAL A 148 -7.58 5.64 -1.09
N ALA A 149 -7.06 4.51 -0.63
CA ALA A 149 -7.57 3.19 -0.96
C ALA A 149 -7.31 2.23 0.20
N ALA A 150 -7.93 1.05 0.17
CA ALA A 150 -7.68 0.00 1.15
C ALA A 150 -7.36 -1.33 0.48
N GLY A 151 -6.63 -2.18 1.18
CA GLY A 151 -6.51 -3.59 0.88
C GLY A 151 -7.05 -4.40 2.05
N ILE A 152 -7.75 -5.49 1.79
CA ILE A 152 -8.32 -6.34 2.83
C ILE A 152 -7.62 -7.70 2.77
N VAL A 153 -7.20 -8.18 3.95
CA VAL A 153 -6.57 -9.49 4.12
C VAL A 153 -7.40 -10.30 5.10
N ILE A 154 -7.74 -11.52 4.72
CA ILE A 154 -8.48 -12.47 5.53
C ILE A 154 -7.69 -13.77 5.55
N ASP A 155 -7.35 -14.26 6.74
CA ASP A 155 -6.55 -15.49 6.92
C ASP A 155 -5.28 -15.52 6.06
N GLY A 156 -4.55 -14.40 6.03
CA GLY A 156 -3.31 -14.25 5.28
C GLY A 156 -3.48 -14.15 3.76
N ARG A 157 -4.70 -13.97 3.24
CA ARG A 157 -5.00 -13.89 1.81
C ARG A 157 -5.63 -12.55 1.45
N ILE A 158 -5.20 -11.96 0.34
CA ILE A 158 -5.80 -10.74 -0.20
C ILE A 158 -7.23 -11.02 -0.65
N TRP A 159 -8.19 -10.27 -0.13
CA TRP A 159 -9.57 -10.28 -0.60
C TRP A 159 -9.76 -9.29 -1.74
N ARG A 160 -9.73 -9.77 -2.96
CA ARG A 160 -9.84 -8.94 -4.17
C ARG A 160 -11.29 -8.59 -4.54
N GLY A 161 -12.27 -9.30 -3.98
CA GLY A 161 -13.65 -9.25 -4.48
C GLY A 161 -13.79 -9.93 -5.84
N SER A 162 -14.98 -9.83 -6.42
CA SER A 162 -15.31 -10.53 -7.67
C SER A 162 -14.70 -9.92 -8.93
N ARG A 163 -14.24 -8.68 -8.89
CA ARG A 163 -13.69 -7.92 -10.03
C ARG A 163 -12.39 -7.19 -9.69
N GLY A 164 -11.72 -7.54 -8.61
CA GLY A 164 -10.47 -6.89 -8.21
C GLY A 164 -10.63 -5.50 -7.58
N THR A 165 -11.86 -4.98 -7.39
CA THR A 165 -12.10 -3.61 -6.91
C THR A 165 -12.40 -3.51 -5.42
N ALA A 166 -12.29 -4.60 -4.66
CA ALA A 166 -12.44 -4.52 -3.21
C ALA A 166 -11.39 -3.57 -2.62
N GLY A 167 -11.83 -2.69 -1.73
CA GLY A 167 -10.94 -1.73 -1.07
C GLY A 167 -10.91 -0.33 -1.69
N GLU A 168 -11.63 -0.05 -2.77
CA GLU A 168 -11.72 1.29 -3.39
C GLU A 168 -12.56 2.27 -2.54
N VAL A 169 -12.33 2.28 -1.21
CA VAL A 169 -13.08 3.08 -0.22
C VAL A 169 -12.90 4.58 -0.39
N GLY A 170 -11.79 4.99 -1.00
CA GLY A 170 -11.52 6.39 -1.31
C GLY A 170 -12.58 7.03 -2.20
N HIS A 171 -13.27 6.22 -3.03
CA HIS A 171 -14.31 6.70 -3.94
C HIS A 171 -15.74 6.53 -3.41
N LEU A 172 -15.91 6.16 -2.15
CA LEU A 172 -17.22 6.23 -1.50
C LEU A 172 -17.57 7.68 -1.17
N SER A 173 -18.72 8.14 -1.64
CA SER A 173 -19.25 9.47 -1.32
C SER A 173 -19.81 9.47 0.11
N VAL A 174 -19.22 10.31 0.97
CA VAL A 174 -19.65 10.52 2.36
C VAL A 174 -20.34 11.88 2.55
N ASP A 175 -20.25 12.74 1.55
CA ASP A 175 -20.97 14.02 1.48
C ASP A 175 -21.39 14.32 0.03
N PRO A 176 -22.65 14.10 -0.36
CA PRO A 176 -23.11 14.34 -1.73
C PRO A 176 -22.93 15.80 -2.21
N ASN A 177 -22.77 16.75 -1.29
CA ASN A 177 -22.54 18.17 -1.57
C ASN A 177 -21.06 18.58 -1.40
N GLY A 178 -20.18 17.61 -1.14
CA GLY A 178 -18.75 17.83 -0.90
C GLY A 178 -17.97 18.18 -2.16
N ARG A 179 -16.65 18.24 -2.02
CA ARG A 179 -15.72 18.57 -3.11
C ARG A 179 -15.79 17.56 -4.27
N LEU A 180 -15.62 18.04 -5.50
CA LEU A 180 -15.55 17.20 -6.68
C LEU A 180 -14.30 16.30 -6.61
N CYS A 181 -14.49 15.00 -6.73
CA CYS A 181 -13.43 13.99 -6.81
C CYS A 181 -12.95 13.83 -8.26
N GLY A 182 -11.69 13.39 -8.42
CA GLY A 182 -11.14 13.03 -9.73
C GLY A 182 -11.92 11.93 -10.47
N CYS A 183 -12.66 11.09 -9.75
CA CYS A 183 -13.54 10.06 -10.34
C CYS A 183 -14.86 10.60 -10.90
N GLY A 184 -15.15 11.90 -10.76
CA GLY A 184 -16.36 12.55 -11.25
C GLY A 184 -17.51 12.61 -10.23
N GLN A 185 -17.40 11.99 -9.07
CA GLN A 185 -18.38 12.06 -8.00
C GLN A 185 -18.08 13.25 -7.04
N HIS A 186 -19.05 13.63 -6.22
CA HIS A 186 -18.86 14.59 -5.16
C HIS A 186 -18.70 13.91 -3.80
N GLY A 187 -17.83 14.49 -2.94
CA GLY A 187 -17.68 14.13 -1.54
C GLY A 187 -17.13 12.72 -1.27
N CYS A 188 -16.33 12.20 -2.19
CA CYS A 188 -15.60 10.96 -1.94
C CYS A 188 -14.67 11.10 -0.73
N VAL A 189 -14.47 10.05 0.04
CA VAL A 189 -13.54 9.99 1.18
C VAL A 189 -12.17 10.58 0.83
N GLU A 190 -11.65 10.29 -0.36
CA GLU A 190 -10.37 10.81 -0.83
C GLU A 190 -10.33 12.35 -0.87
N THR A 191 -11.44 13.00 -1.16
CA THR A 191 -11.49 14.47 -1.18
C THR A 191 -11.33 15.10 0.19
N PHE A 192 -11.54 14.32 1.26
CA PHE A 192 -11.37 14.75 2.65
C PHE A 192 -10.00 14.41 3.20
N CYS A 193 -9.50 13.19 3.00
CA CYS A 193 -8.29 12.70 3.65
C CYS A 193 -7.17 12.27 2.70
N GLY A 194 -7.32 12.40 1.39
CA GLY A 194 -6.23 12.22 0.43
C GLY A 194 -5.27 13.41 0.44
N GLY A 195 -3.96 13.11 0.55
CA GLY A 195 -2.92 14.15 0.60
C GLY A 195 -2.92 15.08 -0.61
N GLY A 196 -3.23 14.56 -1.81
CA GLY A 196 -3.36 15.37 -3.02
C GLY A 196 -4.53 16.35 -2.97
N ALA A 197 -5.69 15.89 -2.46
CA ALA A 197 -6.87 16.73 -2.30
C ALA A 197 -6.66 17.82 -1.24
N LEU A 198 -6.04 17.47 -0.11
CA LEU A 198 -5.69 18.41 0.96
C LEU A 198 -4.67 19.45 0.48
N ALA A 199 -3.61 19.04 -0.21
CA ALA A 199 -2.61 19.96 -0.76
C ALA A 199 -3.24 20.95 -1.76
N LYS A 200 -4.15 20.47 -2.62
CA LYS A 200 -4.91 21.32 -3.54
C LYS A 200 -5.81 22.31 -2.80
N ALA A 201 -6.50 21.87 -1.74
CA ALA A 201 -7.37 22.73 -0.94
C ALA A 201 -6.57 23.75 -0.10
N TRP A 202 -5.37 23.36 0.36
CA TRP A 202 -4.45 24.25 1.04
C TRP A 202 -3.99 25.41 0.16
N GLY A 203 -3.65 25.12 -1.11
CA GLY A 203 -3.34 26.13 -2.12
C GLY A 203 -2.12 27.01 -1.85
N ARG A 204 -1.33 26.72 -0.80
CA ARG A 204 -0.12 27.46 -0.44
C ARG A 204 1.13 26.67 -0.88
N PRO A 205 2.19 27.35 -1.34
CA PRO A 205 3.43 26.68 -1.74
C PRO A 205 4.12 26.06 -0.51
N GLY A 206 4.73 24.88 -0.68
CA GLY A 206 5.48 24.19 0.36
C GLY A 206 5.97 22.83 -0.16
N ALA A 207 7.10 22.36 0.35
CA ALA A 207 7.66 21.05 -0.03
C ALA A 207 6.90 19.89 0.62
N LEU A 208 6.23 20.14 1.76
CA LEU A 208 5.50 19.14 2.55
C LEU A 208 4.12 19.68 2.94
N PRO A 209 3.20 19.88 1.95
CA PRO A 209 1.94 20.59 2.19
C PRO A 209 1.13 20.07 3.37
N ILE A 210 1.14 18.76 3.62
CA ILE A 210 0.36 18.19 4.72
C ILE A 210 0.98 18.53 6.07
N ARG A 211 2.31 18.51 6.21
CA ARG A 211 2.98 18.97 7.41
C ARG A 211 2.71 20.46 7.64
N ASP A 212 2.80 21.27 6.57
CA ASP A 212 2.56 22.71 6.63
C ASP A 212 1.12 23.02 7.09
N ILE A 213 0.11 22.23 6.68
CA ILE A 213 -1.27 22.33 7.16
C ILE A 213 -1.31 22.09 8.68
N PHE A 214 -0.69 21.02 9.18
CA PHE A 214 -0.71 20.70 10.60
C PHE A 214 0.02 21.76 11.44
N ASP A 215 1.17 22.24 10.98
CA ASP A 215 1.93 23.29 11.68
C ASP A 215 1.17 24.63 11.71
N ALA A 216 0.46 24.96 10.63
CA ALA A 216 -0.42 26.12 10.58
C ALA A 216 -1.67 25.96 11.47
N ALA A 217 -2.22 24.73 11.57
CA ALA A 217 -3.33 24.44 12.47
C ALA A 217 -2.93 24.62 13.95
N ASP A 218 -1.73 24.19 14.32
CA ASP A 218 -1.17 24.40 15.66
C ASP A 218 -0.97 25.90 15.97
N ALA A 219 -0.72 26.71 14.93
CA ALA A 219 -0.66 28.17 15.02
C ALA A 219 -2.05 28.86 14.99
N GLY A 220 -3.14 28.11 14.87
CA GLY A 220 -4.50 28.61 14.87
C GLY A 220 -5.03 29.10 13.52
N ASP A 221 -4.41 28.74 12.39
CA ASP A 221 -4.91 29.10 11.04
C ASP A 221 -6.28 28.43 10.80
N PRO A 222 -7.35 29.19 10.52
CA PRO A 222 -8.70 28.64 10.40
C PRO A 222 -8.87 27.65 9.24
N LEU A 223 -8.18 27.89 8.10
CA LEU A 223 -8.24 26.99 6.96
C LEU A 223 -7.53 25.67 7.30
N ALA A 224 -6.37 25.74 7.93
CA ALA A 224 -5.62 24.56 8.35
C ALA A 224 -6.39 23.70 9.36
N LEU A 225 -7.04 24.33 10.35
CA LEU A 225 -7.92 23.65 11.30
C LEU A 225 -9.08 22.92 10.60
N ALA A 226 -9.72 23.58 9.62
CA ALA A 226 -10.78 22.95 8.83
C ALA A 226 -10.26 21.75 8.02
N LEU A 227 -9.09 21.86 7.39
CA LEU A 227 -8.50 20.76 6.61
C LEU A 227 -8.06 19.59 7.50
N CYS A 228 -7.55 19.83 8.70
CA CYS A 228 -7.28 18.76 9.67
C CYS A 228 -8.57 18.06 10.10
N THR A 229 -9.64 18.82 10.36
CA THR A 229 -10.97 18.27 10.68
C THR A 229 -11.49 17.39 9.54
N ASP A 230 -11.38 17.86 8.30
CA ASP A 230 -11.75 17.11 7.10
C ASP A 230 -10.96 15.79 7.01
N LEU A 231 -9.64 15.84 7.21
CA LEU A 231 -8.78 14.67 7.16
C LEU A 231 -9.22 13.62 8.19
N PHE A 232 -9.40 14.01 9.43
CA PHE A 232 -9.81 13.08 10.48
C PHE A 232 -11.21 12.53 10.25
N HIS A 233 -12.14 13.35 9.78
CA HIS A 233 -13.49 12.91 9.43
C HIS A 233 -13.48 11.89 8.28
N GLY A 234 -12.75 12.18 7.20
CA GLY A 234 -12.64 11.28 6.04
C GLY A 234 -11.97 9.95 6.40
N ALA A 235 -10.87 9.99 7.16
CA ALA A 235 -10.20 8.78 7.62
C ALA A 235 -11.10 7.95 8.56
N ALA A 236 -11.81 8.60 9.51
CA ALA A 236 -12.78 7.92 10.37
C ALA A 236 -13.94 7.30 9.57
N ALA A 237 -14.41 7.96 8.51
CA ALA A 237 -15.43 7.41 7.62
C ALA A 237 -14.92 6.16 6.89
N ALA A 238 -13.68 6.18 6.37
CA ALA A 238 -13.06 5.00 5.75
C ALA A 238 -12.95 3.82 6.74
N VAL A 239 -12.49 4.06 7.97
CA VAL A 239 -12.42 3.03 9.02
C VAL A 239 -13.79 2.43 9.29
N ARG A 240 -14.83 3.27 9.44
CA ARG A 240 -16.23 2.80 9.63
C ARG A 240 -16.68 1.91 8.49
N VAL A 241 -16.44 2.31 7.25
CA VAL A 241 -16.83 1.53 6.07
C VAL A 241 -16.16 0.16 6.11
N LEU A 242 -14.85 0.11 6.35
CA LEU A 242 -14.11 -1.15 6.39
C LEU A 242 -14.61 -2.08 7.49
N VAL A 243 -14.81 -1.58 8.70
CA VAL A 243 -15.29 -2.41 9.80
C VAL A 243 -16.76 -2.81 9.59
N LEU A 244 -17.65 -1.90 9.19
CA LEU A 244 -19.08 -2.20 9.07
C LEU A 244 -19.42 -3.07 7.85
N SER A 245 -18.59 -3.08 6.81
CA SER A 245 -18.87 -3.85 5.58
C SER A 245 -18.09 -5.15 5.47
N ALA A 246 -16.88 -5.23 6.01
CA ALA A 246 -16.01 -6.40 5.92
C ALA A 246 -15.72 -7.05 7.29
N ASP A 247 -16.20 -6.46 8.38
CA ASP A 247 -16.01 -6.90 9.77
C ASP A 247 -14.55 -7.26 10.11
N VAL A 248 -13.63 -6.39 9.66
CA VAL A 248 -12.22 -6.59 9.95
C VAL A 248 -11.92 -6.32 11.43
N GLU A 249 -11.05 -7.13 12.03
CA GLU A 249 -10.65 -6.99 13.43
C GLU A 249 -9.83 -5.73 13.65
N THR A 250 -8.92 -5.44 12.73
CA THR A 250 -7.98 -4.32 12.81
C THR A 250 -7.92 -3.55 11.49
N VAL A 251 -7.80 -2.24 11.56
CA VAL A 251 -7.48 -1.37 10.43
C VAL A 251 -6.09 -0.80 10.63
N VAL A 252 -5.14 -1.27 9.83
CA VAL A 252 -3.76 -0.77 9.84
C VAL A 252 -3.67 0.41 8.88
N ILE A 253 -3.33 1.58 9.41
CA ILE A 253 -3.18 2.82 8.64
C ILE A 253 -1.74 2.95 8.16
N GLY A 254 -1.56 3.10 6.85
CA GLY A 254 -0.27 3.32 6.22
C GLY A 254 -0.31 4.48 5.22
N GLY A 255 0.70 4.54 4.36
CA GLY A 255 0.85 5.62 3.37
C GLY A 255 1.67 6.80 3.90
N GLY A 256 1.89 7.78 3.03
CA GLY A 256 2.79 8.90 3.32
C GLY A 256 2.38 9.79 4.50
N LEU A 257 1.07 9.82 4.83
CA LEU A 257 0.56 10.62 5.94
C LEU A 257 0.97 10.08 7.31
N THR A 258 1.40 8.82 7.42
CA THR A 258 1.90 8.25 8.69
C THR A 258 3.12 8.98 9.25
N ALA A 259 3.83 9.76 8.42
CA ALA A 259 4.91 10.63 8.86
C ALA A 259 4.47 11.73 9.86
N LEU A 260 3.16 11.96 10.02
CA LEU A 260 2.59 12.85 11.04
C LEU A 260 2.55 12.21 12.44
N GLY A 261 2.74 10.89 12.56
CA GLY A 261 2.78 10.17 13.82
C GLY A 261 1.54 10.38 14.69
N ASP A 262 1.77 10.69 15.98
CA ASP A 262 0.71 10.86 16.97
C ASP A 262 -0.32 11.92 16.62
N ARG A 263 0.04 12.94 15.81
CA ARG A 263 -0.90 13.97 15.34
C ARG A 263 -1.99 13.36 14.45
N LEU A 264 -1.62 12.39 13.60
CA LEU A 264 -2.56 11.67 12.75
C LEU A 264 -3.36 10.66 13.58
N ASP A 265 -2.68 9.81 14.34
CA ASP A 265 -3.31 8.73 15.12
C ASP A 265 -4.32 9.31 16.12
N GLY A 266 -3.91 10.27 16.94
CA GLY A 266 -4.76 10.91 17.93
C GLY A 266 -5.97 11.60 17.32
N GLY A 267 -5.80 12.29 16.19
CA GLY A 267 -6.89 12.96 15.49
C GLY A 267 -7.93 11.99 14.93
N ILE A 268 -7.49 10.88 14.33
CA ILE A 268 -8.41 9.86 13.80
C ILE A 268 -9.16 9.17 14.96
N ARG A 269 -8.46 8.79 16.05
CA ARG A 269 -9.11 8.18 17.24
C ARG A 269 -10.13 9.12 17.84
N ALA A 270 -9.81 10.40 18.00
CA ALA A 270 -10.75 11.40 18.50
C ALA A 270 -12.01 11.53 17.62
N ALA A 271 -11.83 11.52 16.29
CA ALA A 271 -12.96 11.58 15.35
C ALA A 271 -13.83 10.31 15.39
N LEU A 272 -13.23 9.13 15.55
CA LEU A 272 -13.94 7.86 15.72
C LEU A 272 -14.74 7.85 17.01
N HIS A 273 -14.13 8.29 18.11
CA HIS A 273 -14.77 8.39 19.43
C HIS A 273 -15.96 9.34 19.39
N ALA A 274 -15.76 10.59 18.93
CA ALA A 274 -16.80 11.59 18.81
C ALA A 274 -17.98 11.11 17.94
N GLY A 275 -17.67 10.43 16.83
CA GLY A 275 -18.67 9.86 15.93
C GLY A 275 -19.48 8.70 16.53
N ALA A 276 -19.04 8.13 17.66
CA ALA A 276 -19.73 7.04 18.36
C ALA A 276 -20.60 7.55 19.54
N GLU A 277 -20.37 8.75 20.04
CA GLU A 277 -21.00 9.27 21.29
C GLU A 277 -22.52 9.12 21.33
N ALA A 278 -23.21 9.48 20.25
CA ALA A 278 -24.68 9.45 20.19
C ALA A 278 -25.29 8.05 19.98
N SER A 279 -24.47 7.03 19.62
CA SER A 279 -24.95 5.72 19.22
C SER A 279 -24.42 4.60 20.12
N PRO A 280 -25.27 3.93 20.93
CA PRO A 280 -24.84 2.77 21.70
C PRO A 280 -24.26 1.65 20.84
N PHE A 281 -24.79 1.44 19.64
CA PHE A 281 -24.26 0.49 18.67
C PHE A 281 -22.83 0.86 18.23
N MET A 282 -22.59 2.11 17.82
CA MET A 282 -21.26 2.54 17.39
C MET A 282 -20.24 2.46 18.54
N ARG A 283 -20.64 2.78 19.77
CA ARG A 283 -19.77 2.62 20.95
C ARG A 283 -19.38 1.17 21.19
N SER A 284 -20.31 0.21 20.96
CA SER A 284 -20.01 -1.21 21.16
C SER A 284 -18.96 -1.76 20.19
N LEU A 285 -18.75 -1.09 19.04
CA LEU A 285 -17.77 -1.50 18.04
C LEU A 285 -16.32 -1.12 18.41
N ARG A 286 -16.12 -0.14 19.32
CA ARG A 286 -14.81 0.31 19.80
C ARG A 286 -13.83 0.59 18.64
N LEU A 287 -14.29 1.36 17.65
CA LEU A 287 -13.54 1.58 16.41
C LEU A 287 -12.19 2.28 16.62
N ASP A 288 -12.11 3.17 17.60
CA ASP A 288 -10.90 3.87 18.02
C ASP A 288 -9.82 2.93 18.58
N GLU A 289 -10.20 1.74 19.07
CA GLU A 289 -9.28 0.71 19.53
C GLU A 289 -8.83 -0.26 18.44
N ARG A 290 -9.54 -0.25 17.30
CA ARG A 290 -9.27 -1.15 16.16
C ARG A 290 -8.27 -0.58 15.15
N ILE A 291 -7.73 0.62 15.37
CA ILE A 291 -6.76 1.21 14.44
C ILE A 291 -5.33 1.07 14.95
N GLU A 292 -4.42 0.81 14.02
CA GLU A 292 -2.97 0.78 14.25
C GLU A 292 -2.30 1.64 13.18
N LEU A 293 -1.28 2.42 13.57
CA LEU A 293 -0.52 3.23 12.63
C LEU A 293 0.81 2.55 12.32
N LEU A 294 1.07 2.27 11.03
CA LEU A 294 2.38 1.78 10.63
C LEU A 294 3.44 2.88 10.83
N PRO A 295 4.65 2.50 11.27
CA PRO A 295 5.77 3.43 11.30
C PRO A 295 6.02 4.06 9.94
N ALA A 296 6.37 5.36 9.92
CA ALA A 296 6.75 6.04 8.70
C ALA A 296 7.93 5.34 8.01
N GLY A 297 7.83 5.14 6.70
CA GLY A 297 8.86 4.43 5.94
C GLY A 297 8.84 2.91 6.12
N SER A 298 7.76 2.34 6.67
CA SER A 298 7.56 0.89 6.71
C SER A 298 7.70 0.30 5.30
N PRO A 299 8.40 -0.84 5.14
CA PRO A 299 8.56 -1.50 3.86
C PRO A 299 7.33 -2.32 3.43
N ALA A 300 6.17 -2.13 4.06
CA ALA A 300 5.00 -2.98 3.90
C ALA A 300 4.62 -3.22 2.43
N ALA A 301 4.69 -2.19 1.57
CA ALA A 301 4.34 -2.33 0.15
C ALA A 301 5.31 -3.26 -0.60
N ALA A 302 6.62 -3.00 -0.54
CA ALA A 302 7.61 -3.84 -1.20
C ALA A 302 7.70 -5.24 -0.54
N PHE A 303 7.60 -5.33 0.79
CA PHE A 303 7.58 -6.61 1.49
C PHE A 303 6.36 -7.46 1.10
N GLY A 304 5.18 -6.84 1.06
CA GLY A 304 3.96 -7.50 0.61
C GLY A 304 4.03 -7.94 -0.85
N ALA A 305 4.64 -7.15 -1.72
CA ALA A 305 4.91 -7.56 -3.09
C ALA A 305 5.79 -8.83 -3.13
N ALA A 306 6.84 -8.93 -2.31
CA ALA A 306 7.64 -10.17 -2.20
C ALA A 306 6.80 -11.38 -1.78
N LEU A 307 5.81 -11.18 -0.89
CA LEU A 307 4.87 -12.24 -0.49
C LEU A 307 3.91 -12.62 -1.63
N VAL A 308 3.46 -11.66 -2.44
CA VAL A 308 2.69 -11.93 -3.67
C VAL A 308 3.48 -12.83 -4.61
N GLY A 309 4.76 -12.56 -4.82
CA GLY A 309 5.67 -13.40 -5.61
C GLY A 309 5.77 -14.83 -5.08
N ALA A 310 5.76 -15.04 -3.77
CA ALA A 310 5.90 -16.35 -3.13
C ALA A 310 4.76 -17.35 -3.46
N SER A 311 3.58 -16.85 -3.82
CA SER A 311 2.41 -17.70 -4.12
C SER A 311 2.60 -18.60 -5.36
N ILE A 312 3.68 -18.41 -6.12
CA ILE A 312 4.05 -19.27 -7.27
C ILE A 312 4.48 -20.65 -6.77
N THR A 313 5.27 -20.70 -5.71
CA THR A 313 5.92 -21.93 -5.23
C THR A 313 4.95 -22.89 -4.55
N GLU A 314 3.82 -22.42 -4.02
CA GLU A 314 2.83 -23.26 -3.34
C GLU A 314 1.85 -23.96 -4.29
N LYS A 315 1.58 -23.40 -5.49
CA LYS A 315 0.68 -24.00 -6.48
C LYS A 315 1.31 -25.19 -7.24
N GLU A 316 2.63 -25.24 -7.35
CA GLU A 316 3.34 -26.34 -8.06
C GLU A 316 3.49 -27.61 -7.23
N ILE A 317 3.18 -27.59 -5.92
CA ILE A 317 3.41 -28.71 -5.00
C ILE A 317 2.15 -29.55 -4.73
N VAL A 318 0.98 -29.17 -5.28
CA VAL A 318 -0.23 -30.02 -5.15
C VAL A 318 -0.30 -30.96 -6.34
N PRO A 319 0.07 -32.26 -6.20
CA PRO A 319 -0.18 -33.24 -7.25
C PRO A 319 -1.69 -33.39 -7.40
N HIS A 320 -2.17 -33.23 -8.61
CA HIS A 320 -3.52 -33.62 -8.98
C HIS A 320 -3.68 -35.12 -8.71
N GLY A 321 -4.36 -35.43 -7.60
CA GLY A 321 -4.82 -36.80 -7.32
C GLY A 321 -6.26 -36.97 -7.83
#